data_e190b69b5e2c0ac1b0712e7420efd216
#
_entry.id   e190b69b5e2c0ac1b0712e7420efd216
#
_cell.length_a   1.000
_cell.length_b   1.000
_cell.length_c   1.000
_cell.angle_alpha   90.00
_cell.angle_beta   90.00
_cell.angle_gamma   90.00
#
_symmetry.space_group_name_H-M   'P 1'
#
loop_
_entity.id
_entity.type
_entity.pdbx_description
1 polymer ?
#
loop_
_entity_poly.entity_id
_entity_poly.type
_entity_poly.pdbx_seq_one_letter_code
_entity_poly.pdbx_strand_id
1 'polypeptide(L)'
;WSTPSRGLENIFITRSDTLFPRRNRSTITPTRIFTRRLHLADVRFACISGDFLLYLEARFGRFDKLRPEGGSATGSEFCNQDGKRTNGVIPIIDMAEKALKYPIGIQTFKDIVEGGYVYVDKTGFVAELADKYRYVFLSRPRRFGKSLLSSTLHSYFSGEEELFRGLKASEMNSDWMRHPVFHFDMSTAKHMTELQLIRNIGYKLDFYEEEYGNDTRIARDDVNARLERLIMEAVRKTGEKAVIIIDEYDAPLLDVMNDREKLLPMRQIMRNFYSPIKSLDPYLRFVFITGINKFAQLSIFSELNNLKNISMMPEYSAICGISQPELENRLKEPVQEMAERLLVSCDEVLRQLKRNYDGYHFCANSEDIYNPYSLINALSDKEIKNFWFDTGTPTYLSLIHISE
;
A
#
# COMPACT_ATOMS: atom_id res chain seq x y z
N TRP A 1 -43.41 -10.79 -41.15
CA TRP A 1 -44.50 -9.79 -40.96
C TRP A 1 -43.95 -8.68 -40.05
N SER A 2 -43.63 -7.61 -40.75
CA SER A 2 -43.96 -6.19 -40.56
C SER A 2 -43.49 -5.53 -39.24
N THR A 3 -42.49 -4.66 -39.43
CA THR A 3 -42.20 -3.42 -38.71
C THR A 3 -43.37 -2.41 -38.74
N PRO A 4 -43.42 -1.35 -37.92
CA PRO A 4 -42.65 -0.12 -38.06
C PRO A 4 -42.20 0.53 -36.74
N SER A 5 -41.01 1.13 -36.70
CA SER A 5 -40.53 2.50 -36.97
C SER A 5 -41.18 3.66 -36.19
N ARG A 6 -40.33 4.46 -35.57
CA ARG A 6 -40.36 5.90 -35.14
C ARG A 6 -40.00 6.07 -33.66
N GLY A 7 -39.18 7.03 -33.25
CA GLY A 7 -38.62 8.19 -33.90
C GLY A 7 -37.56 8.80 -32.96
N LEU A 8 -36.61 9.45 -33.55
CA LEU A 8 -35.57 10.29 -32.99
C LEU A 8 -36.18 11.60 -32.45
N GLU A 9 -35.76 12.03 -31.28
CA GLU A 9 -35.76 13.47 -30.98
C GLU A 9 -34.43 13.88 -30.34
N ASN A 10 -33.69 14.66 -31.13
CA ASN A 10 -32.49 15.42 -30.72
C ASN A 10 -32.93 16.63 -29.92
N ILE A 11 -32.31 16.85 -28.77
CA ILE A 11 -32.38 18.16 -28.11
C ILE A 11 -30.98 18.78 -28.17
N PHE A 12 -30.88 19.81 -29.04
CA PHE A 12 -29.79 20.77 -29.06
C PHE A 12 -29.98 21.75 -27.89
N ILE A 13 -28.91 22.00 -27.14
CA ILE A 13 -28.83 23.18 -26.28
C ILE A 13 -27.73 24.09 -26.84
N THR A 14 -28.18 25.24 -27.32
CA THR A 14 -27.39 26.32 -27.87
C THR A 14 -26.71 27.16 -26.77
N ARG A 15 -25.47 27.52 -27.04
CA ARG A 15 -24.72 28.59 -26.36
C ARG A 15 -25.45 29.94 -26.51
N SER A 16 -25.44 30.74 -25.46
CA SER A 16 -25.61 32.20 -25.61
C SER A 16 -24.46 32.90 -24.88
N ASP A 17 -23.64 33.56 -25.73
CA ASP A 17 -22.68 34.57 -25.32
C ASP A 17 -23.46 35.87 -25.00
N THR A 18 -23.11 36.53 -23.91
CA THR A 18 -23.33 37.97 -23.76
C THR A 18 -22.26 38.59 -22.87
N LEU A 19 -21.32 39.26 -23.52
CA LEU A 19 -20.82 40.61 -23.43
C LEU A 19 -20.71 41.29 -22.05
N PHE A 20 -19.44 41.62 -21.75
CA PHE A 20 -19.01 42.61 -20.76
C PHE A 20 -19.48 44.03 -21.11
N PRO A 21 -19.53 44.94 -20.10
CA PRO A 21 -18.67 46.11 -20.19
C PRO A 21 -17.82 46.39 -18.92
N ARG A 22 -16.60 46.85 -19.22
CA ARG A 22 -15.69 47.48 -18.26
C ARG A 22 -16.25 48.79 -17.73
N ARG A 23 -16.12 49.07 -16.44
CA ARG A 23 -15.76 50.40 -15.92
C ARG A 23 -15.34 50.43 -14.44
N ASN A 24 -14.16 50.99 -14.27
CA ASN A 24 -13.65 51.86 -13.21
C ASN A 24 -13.46 51.40 -11.77
N ARG A 25 -12.21 51.57 -11.39
CA ARG A 25 -11.61 51.58 -10.05
C ARG A 25 -12.40 52.44 -9.06
N SER A 26 -12.68 51.87 -7.91
CA SER A 26 -12.60 52.56 -6.63
C SER A 26 -12.21 51.54 -5.57
N THR A 27 -11.12 51.82 -4.92
CA THR A 27 -10.53 51.12 -3.79
C THR A 27 -11.50 51.05 -2.61
N ILE A 28 -12.03 49.89 -2.33
CA ILE A 28 -12.54 49.53 -0.99
C ILE A 28 -12.02 48.13 -0.73
N THR A 29 -11.03 48.03 0.15
CA THR A 29 -10.52 46.79 0.70
C THR A 29 -11.59 46.23 1.63
N PRO A 30 -12.16 45.05 1.36
CA PRO A 30 -13.01 44.38 2.36
C PRO A 30 -12.10 43.71 3.37
N THR A 31 -12.17 44.17 4.60
CA THR A 31 -11.60 43.53 5.77
C THR A 31 -12.26 42.18 5.94
N ARG A 32 -11.59 41.09 5.47
CA ARG A 32 -12.03 39.73 5.74
C ARG A 32 -11.48 39.31 7.09
N ILE A 33 -12.38 39.11 8.04
CA ILE A 33 -12.09 38.45 9.31
C ILE A 33 -11.95 36.96 9.01
N PHE A 34 -10.74 36.43 9.07
CA PHE A 34 -10.51 34.97 9.05
C PHE A 34 -10.48 34.45 10.49
N THR A 35 -11.57 33.86 10.94
CA THR A 35 -11.58 33.02 12.15
C THR A 35 -11.22 31.61 11.77
N ARG A 36 -10.00 31.17 12.09
CA ARG A 36 -9.65 29.74 12.05
C ARG A 36 -9.88 29.18 13.46
N ARG A 37 -10.83 28.28 13.58
CA ARG A 37 -11.01 27.48 14.81
C ARG A 37 -9.93 26.40 14.80
N LEU A 38 -8.94 26.52 15.67
CA LEU A 38 -8.05 25.42 16.02
C LEU A 38 -8.58 24.84 17.35
N HIS A 39 -9.04 23.59 17.29
CA HIS A 39 -9.36 22.82 18.48
C HIS A 39 -8.06 22.25 19.04
N LEU A 40 -7.33 23.07 19.73
CA LEU A 40 -6.44 22.64 20.81
C LEU A 40 -7.01 23.31 22.04
N ALA A 41 -7.66 22.49 22.89
CA ALA A 41 -8.20 22.83 24.18
C ALA A 41 -8.11 24.33 24.54
N ASP A 42 -9.17 25.07 24.24
CA ASP A 42 -9.41 26.41 24.79
C ASP A 42 -8.59 27.60 24.24
N VAL A 43 -8.01 27.51 23.02
CA VAL A 43 -7.29 28.66 22.40
C VAL A 43 -8.01 29.10 21.12
N ARG A 44 -8.34 30.41 21.02
CA ARG A 44 -8.93 31.03 19.82
C ARG A 44 -8.01 32.11 19.25
N PHE A 45 -7.77 32.04 17.94
CA PHE A 45 -6.97 33.02 17.20
C PHE A 45 -7.87 33.87 16.28
N ALA A 46 -7.67 35.16 16.26
CA ALA A 46 -8.30 36.06 15.31
C ALA A 46 -7.22 36.95 14.64
N CYS A 47 -7.26 37.05 13.31
CA CYS A 47 -6.40 37.93 12.54
C CYS A 47 -7.25 39.04 11.91
N ILE A 48 -6.93 40.28 12.14
CA ILE A 48 -7.58 41.46 11.53
C ILE A 48 -6.50 42.30 10.85
N SER A 49 -6.59 42.43 9.52
CA SER A 49 -5.83 43.41 8.70
C SER A 49 -4.32 43.48 8.96
N GLY A 50 -3.61 42.35 8.84
CA GLY A 50 -2.14 42.33 8.83
C GLY A 50 -1.47 42.38 10.19
N ASP A 51 -2.20 42.73 11.25
CA ASP A 51 -1.71 42.70 12.63
C ASP A 51 -2.28 41.51 13.34
N PHE A 52 -1.41 40.70 13.98
CA PHE A 52 -1.81 39.53 14.79
C PHE A 52 -2.25 39.98 16.17
N LEU A 53 -3.55 39.85 16.47
CA LEU A 53 -4.05 39.96 17.81
C LEU A 53 -4.19 38.55 18.41
N LEU A 54 -3.37 38.24 19.39
CA LEU A 54 -3.46 36.97 20.15
C LEU A 54 -4.42 37.17 21.33
N TYR A 55 -5.52 36.39 21.35
CA TYR A 55 -6.36 36.25 22.54
C TYR A 55 -6.11 34.87 23.14
N LEU A 56 -5.61 34.82 24.34
CA LEU A 56 -5.52 33.59 25.15
C LEU A 56 -6.71 33.58 26.10
N GLU A 57 -7.69 32.69 25.87
CA GLU A 57 -8.66 32.33 26.93
C GLU A 57 -8.18 31.03 27.57
N ALA A 58 -7.51 31.12 28.67
CA ALA A 58 -7.20 29.96 29.48
C ALA A 58 -8.34 29.69 30.47
N ARG A 59 -8.57 28.42 30.80
CA ARG A 59 -9.65 27.93 31.70
C ARG A 59 -9.67 28.61 33.10
N PHE A 60 -8.76 29.53 33.39
CA PHE A 60 -8.56 30.17 34.69
C PHE A 60 -8.39 31.70 34.61
N GLY A 61 -9.17 32.40 33.81
CA GLY A 61 -9.26 33.85 33.90
C GLY A 61 -9.03 34.62 32.61
N ARG A 62 -9.78 35.69 32.42
CA ARG A 62 -9.64 36.62 31.28
C ARG A 62 -8.37 37.43 31.45
N PHE A 63 -7.56 37.48 30.42
CA PHE A 63 -6.46 38.46 30.34
C PHE A 63 -6.89 39.63 29.45
N ASP A 64 -6.60 40.84 29.94
CA ASP A 64 -6.92 42.09 29.24
C ASP A 64 -6.03 42.30 28.02
N LYS A 65 -6.58 43.05 27.07
CA LYS A 65 -6.02 43.44 25.81
C LYS A 65 -4.58 43.95 25.92
N LEU A 66 -3.63 43.25 25.31
CA LEU A 66 -2.31 43.82 25.02
C LEU A 66 -2.32 44.50 23.66
N ARG A 67 -2.26 45.83 23.65
CA ARG A 67 -2.04 46.63 22.43
C ARG A 67 -0.53 46.78 22.23
N PRO A 68 0.03 46.47 21.05
CA PRO A 68 1.40 46.85 20.77
C PRO A 68 1.41 48.33 20.35
N GLU A 69 1.97 49.20 21.17
CA GLU A 69 2.44 50.50 20.72
C GLU A 69 3.78 50.31 20.01
N GLY A 70 3.90 50.89 18.82
CA GLY A 70 4.96 50.72 17.86
C GLY A 70 6.38 50.73 18.47
N GLY A 71 7.02 49.58 18.36
CA GLY A 71 8.41 49.36 18.67
C GLY A 71 8.79 47.91 18.35
N SER A 72 9.95 47.73 17.74
CA SER A 72 10.49 46.44 17.32
C SER A 72 10.35 45.39 18.43
N ALA A 73 9.76 44.24 18.07
CA ALA A 73 9.52 43.14 18.96
C ALA A 73 10.83 42.56 19.49
N THR A 74 11.21 42.89 20.70
CA THR A 74 12.20 42.21 21.48
C THR A 74 11.57 41.91 22.84
N GLY A 75 11.23 40.61 23.04
CA GLY A 75 11.03 39.99 24.37
C GLY A 75 9.88 40.50 25.22
N SER A 76 8.79 39.76 25.32
CA SER A 76 7.80 39.92 26.39
C SER A 76 8.34 39.29 27.70
N GLU A 77 8.51 40.14 28.73
CA GLU A 77 8.88 39.71 30.07
C GLU A 77 7.63 39.14 30.80
N PHE A 78 7.73 37.93 31.29
CA PHE A 78 6.73 37.34 32.20
C PHE A 78 7.28 37.23 33.59
N CYS A 79 6.49 37.66 34.60
CA CYS A 79 6.80 37.40 36.01
C CYS A 79 6.04 36.19 36.53
N ASN A 80 6.73 35.28 37.22
CA ASN A 80 6.08 34.20 37.97
C ASN A 80 5.53 34.72 39.33
N GLN A 81 4.74 33.88 40.02
CA GLN A 81 4.09 34.24 41.28
C GLN A 81 5.06 34.63 42.39
N ASP A 82 6.35 34.40 42.23
CA ASP A 82 7.40 34.73 43.21
C ASP A 82 8.19 36.01 42.87
N GLY A 83 7.73 36.78 41.86
CA GLY A 83 8.32 38.09 41.52
C GLY A 83 9.71 38.00 40.85
N LYS A 84 10.20 36.86 40.43
CA LYS A 84 11.47 36.71 39.72
C LYS A 84 11.30 36.83 38.22
N ARG A 85 12.06 37.75 37.60
CA ARG A 85 12.13 37.89 36.14
C ARG A 85 12.88 36.71 35.55
N THR A 86 12.22 35.98 34.64
CA THR A 86 12.87 34.94 33.87
C THR A 86 12.81 35.35 32.38
N ASN A 87 13.97 35.53 31.75
CA ASN A 87 14.08 35.67 30.31
C ASN A 87 13.81 34.27 29.67
N GLY A 88 12.54 33.90 29.58
CA GLY A 88 12.12 32.68 28.92
C GLY A 88 11.73 33.00 27.48
N VAL A 89 12.62 32.75 26.53
CA VAL A 89 12.21 32.54 25.14
C VAL A 89 11.37 31.29 25.15
N ILE A 90 10.04 31.44 25.05
CA ILE A 90 9.17 30.28 24.79
C ILE A 90 9.54 29.85 23.39
N PRO A 91 10.13 28.65 23.19
CA PRO A 91 10.31 28.15 21.85
C PRO A 91 8.90 28.04 21.24
N ILE A 92 8.65 28.75 20.14
CA ILE A 92 7.52 28.48 19.27
C ILE A 92 7.82 27.08 18.76
N ILE A 93 7.21 26.07 19.43
CA ILE A 93 7.20 24.73 18.89
C ILE A 93 6.39 24.88 17.60
N ASP A 94 7.10 24.84 16.49
CA ASP A 94 6.50 24.73 15.16
C ASP A 94 5.81 23.36 15.09
N MET A 95 4.61 23.30 15.65
CA MET A 95 3.70 22.17 15.49
C MET A 95 3.03 22.31 14.13
N ALA A 96 3.85 22.34 13.06
CA ALA A 96 3.36 21.95 11.76
C ALA A 96 2.91 20.50 11.89
N GLU A 97 1.61 20.30 12.05
CA GLU A 97 0.95 19.01 12.01
C GLU A 97 1.41 18.35 10.73
N LYS A 98 2.30 17.37 10.83
CA LYS A 98 2.89 16.71 9.66
C LYS A 98 1.74 15.96 9.00
N ALA A 99 1.23 16.51 7.91
CA ALA A 99 0.11 15.91 7.19
C ALA A 99 0.40 14.43 6.91
N LEU A 100 -0.54 13.56 7.26
CA LEU A 100 -0.42 12.13 7.04
C LEU A 100 -0.22 11.83 5.56
N LYS A 101 0.77 11.01 5.24
CA LYS A 101 1.06 10.57 3.89
C LYS A 101 0.48 9.18 3.67
N TYR A 102 -0.40 9.03 2.68
CA TYR A 102 -1.00 7.76 2.34
C TYR A 102 -0.25 7.07 1.20
N PRO A 103 0.06 5.76 1.29
CA PRO A 103 0.88 5.03 0.31
C PRO A 103 0.06 4.63 -0.93
N ILE A 104 -0.58 5.60 -1.58
CA ILE A 104 -1.41 5.35 -2.77
C ILE A 104 -0.51 4.98 -3.94
N GLY A 105 -0.68 3.74 -4.46
CA GLY A 105 0.11 3.22 -5.57
C GLY A 105 1.52 2.76 -5.21
N ILE A 106 1.95 2.90 -3.95
CA ILE A 106 3.28 2.46 -3.48
C ILE A 106 3.18 1.00 -3.01
N GLN A 107 4.04 0.14 -3.55
CA GLN A 107 4.09 -1.29 -3.23
C GLN A 107 5.43 -1.73 -2.61
N THR A 108 6.40 -0.82 -2.53
CA THR A 108 7.73 -1.06 -2.00
C THR A 108 7.75 -0.72 -0.51
N PHE A 109 8.05 -1.69 0.34
CA PHE A 109 8.10 -1.54 1.80
C PHE A 109 9.10 -0.45 2.22
N LYS A 110 10.29 -0.46 1.62
CA LYS A 110 11.33 0.53 1.86
C LYS A 110 10.84 1.95 1.62
N ASP A 111 10.19 2.21 0.48
CA ASP A 111 9.68 3.53 0.13
C ASP A 111 8.59 4.00 1.12
N ILE A 112 7.77 3.08 1.63
CA ILE A 112 6.74 3.37 2.62
C ILE A 112 7.38 3.82 3.94
N VAL A 113 8.36 3.05 4.44
CA VAL A 113 9.03 3.33 5.72
C VAL A 113 9.86 4.60 5.64
N GLU A 114 10.76 4.70 4.65
CA GLU A 114 11.65 5.86 4.48
C GLU A 114 10.87 7.14 4.15
N GLY A 115 9.78 7.02 3.40
CA GLY A 115 8.90 8.13 3.06
C GLY A 115 7.99 8.60 4.21
N GLY A 116 7.94 7.86 5.31
CA GLY A 116 7.08 8.15 6.47
C GLY A 116 5.59 8.09 6.11
N TYR A 117 5.20 7.12 5.29
CA TYR A 117 3.81 6.88 4.95
C TYR A 117 3.07 6.12 6.05
N VAL A 118 1.76 6.25 6.08
CA VAL A 118 0.89 5.44 6.94
C VAL A 118 1.08 3.96 6.60
N TYR A 119 1.43 3.16 7.60
CA TYR A 119 1.68 1.72 7.44
C TYR A 119 0.95 0.91 8.52
N VAL A 120 0.19 -0.09 8.09
CA VAL A 120 -0.39 -1.09 8.98
C VAL A 120 0.59 -2.25 9.10
N ASP A 121 1.19 -2.37 10.27
CA ASP A 121 2.32 -3.27 10.51
C ASP A 121 1.94 -4.75 10.39
N LYS A 122 2.42 -5.40 9.32
CA LYS A 122 2.28 -6.84 9.04
C LYS A 122 3.60 -7.60 9.25
N THR A 123 4.64 -6.93 9.72
CA THR A 123 5.99 -7.50 9.81
C THR A 123 6.07 -8.66 10.81
N GLY A 124 5.19 -8.72 11.80
CA GLY A 124 5.09 -9.87 12.70
C GLY A 124 4.76 -11.17 11.96
N PHE A 125 3.85 -11.12 10.97
CA PHE A 125 3.57 -12.28 10.12
C PHE A 125 4.78 -12.69 9.26
N VAL A 126 5.58 -11.72 8.80
CA VAL A 126 6.81 -11.97 8.03
C VAL A 126 7.81 -12.75 8.88
N ALA A 127 8.08 -12.31 10.10
CA ALA A 127 8.98 -12.99 11.02
C ALA A 127 8.48 -14.40 11.37
N GLU A 128 7.19 -14.54 11.64
CA GLU A 128 6.55 -15.83 11.94
C GLU A 128 6.65 -16.81 10.77
N LEU A 129 6.36 -16.37 9.53
CA LEU A 129 6.49 -17.20 8.34
C LEU A 129 7.93 -17.66 8.11
N ALA A 130 8.90 -16.73 8.30
CA ALA A 130 10.32 -17.02 8.14
C ALA A 130 10.81 -18.06 9.15
N ASP A 131 10.27 -18.08 10.37
CA ASP A 131 10.60 -19.03 11.41
C ASP A 131 9.95 -20.42 11.17
N LYS A 132 8.64 -20.43 10.87
CA LYS A 132 7.83 -21.64 10.85
C LYS A 132 7.92 -22.46 9.56
N TYR A 133 8.14 -21.81 8.41
CA TYR A 133 7.99 -22.47 7.11
C TYR A 133 9.18 -22.21 6.20
N ARG A 134 9.37 -23.14 5.25
CA ARG A 134 10.34 -22.96 4.16
C ARG A 134 9.65 -22.65 2.82
N TYR A 135 8.50 -23.24 2.56
CA TYR A 135 7.76 -23.08 1.31
C TYR A 135 6.35 -22.59 1.62
N VAL A 136 6.01 -21.40 1.18
CA VAL A 136 4.74 -20.73 1.49
C VAL A 136 4.03 -20.31 0.21
N PHE A 137 2.74 -20.58 0.16
CA PHE A 137 1.84 -20.11 -0.87
C PHE A 137 0.72 -19.26 -0.27
N LEU A 138 0.48 -18.08 -0.86
CA LEU A 138 -0.60 -17.17 -0.48
C LEU A 138 -1.39 -16.71 -1.71
N SER A 139 -2.69 -16.96 -1.74
CA SER A 139 -3.59 -16.30 -2.69
C SER A 139 -4.43 -15.25 -1.98
N ARG A 140 -4.56 -14.07 -2.61
CA ARG A 140 -5.43 -12.98 -2.20
C ARG A 140 -5.94 -12.25 -3.43
N PRO A 141 -7.11 -11.61 -3.39
CA PRO A 141 -7.61 -10.79 -4.49
C PRO A 141 -6.61 -9.72 -4.92
N ARG A 142 -6.83 -9.14 -6.10
CA ARG A 142 -6.07 -7.97 -6.55
C ARG A 142 -6.21 -6.82 -5.55
N ARG A 143 -5.14 -6.01 -5.38
CA ARG A 143 -5.11 -4.82 -4.52
C ARG A 143 -5.26 -5.09 -3.02
N PHE A 144 -4.91 -6.32 -2.61
CA PHE A 144 -4.92 -6.72 -1.20
C PHE A 144 -3.57 -6.57 -0.49
N GLY A 145 -2.55 -5.99 -1.14
CA GLY A 145 -1.23 -5.76 -0.54
C GLY A 145 -0.26 -6.95 -0.66
N LYS A 146 -0.49 -7.90 -1.59
CA LYS A 146 0.44 -9.02 -1.85
C LYS A 146 1.85 -8.57 -2.20
N SER A 147 1.96 -7.64 -3.14
CA SER A 147 3.26 -7.12 -3.60
C SER A 147 3.99 -6.35 -2.50
N LEU A 148 3.25 -5.64 -1.63
CA LEU A 148 3.84 -5.02 -0.44
C LEU A 148 4.38 -6.08 0.52
N LEU A 149 3.64 -7.17 0.76
CA LEU A 149 4.11 -8.29 1.57
C LEU A 149 5.36 -8.94 0.95
N SER A 150 5.37 -9.16 -0.37
CA SER A 150 6.54 -9.67 -1.13
C SER A 150 7.75 -8.75 -0.96
N SER A 151 7.56 -7.43 -1.05
CA SER A 151 8.61 -6.43 -0.82
C SER A 151 9.07 -6.41 0.64
N THR A 152 8.17 -6.59 1.61
CA THR A 152 8.54 -6.68 3.04
C THR A 152 9.38 -7.92 3.31
N LEU A 153 9.01 -9.08 2.74
CA LEU A 153 9.82 -10.31 2.80
C LEU A 153 11.20 -10.12 2.16
N HIS A 154 11.26 -9.42 1.02
CA HIS A 154 12.53 -9.09 0.38
C HIS A 154 13.44 -8.32 1.33
N SER A 155 12.98 -7.20 1.89
CA SER A 155 13.74 -6.39 2.84
C SER A 155 14.15 -7.17 4.09
N TYR A 156 13.25 -8.03 4.61
CA TYR A 156 13.51 -8.87 5.78
C TYR A 156 14.68 -9.82 5.54
N PHE A 157 14.66 -10.58 4.44
CA PHE A 157 15.72 -11.54 4.11
C PHE A 157 16.98 -10.90 3.53
N SER A 158 16.89 -9.66 3.06
CA SER A 158 18.07 -8.85 2.67
C SER A 158 18.80 -8.29 3.89
N GLY A 159 18.30 -8.49 5.12
CA GLY A 159 18.92 -8.02 6.35
C GLY A 159 18.85 -6.50 6.53
N GLU A 160 17.82 -5.84 5.98
CA GLU A 160 17.63 -4.38 6.09
C GLU A 160 16.99 -4.00 7.45
N GLU A 161 17.66 -4.33 8.56
CA GLU A 161 17.18 -4.14 9.95
C GLU A 161 16.59 -2.75 10.23
N GLU A 162 17.24 -1.71 9.69
CA GLU A 162 16.85 -0.31 9.91
C GLU A 162 15.39 -0.02 9.52
N LEU A 163 14.88 -0.71 8.48
CA LEU A 163 13.51 -0.54 8.01
C LEU A 163 12.46 -1.13 8.97
N PHE A 164 12.89 -2.01 9.86
CA PHE A 164 12.00 -2.71 10.79
C PHE A 164 12.01 -2.13 12.20
N ARG A 165 12.79 -1.08 12.46
CA ARG A 165 12.84 -0.44 13.77
C ARG A 165 11.48 0.03 14.26
N GLY A 166 11.08 -0.43 15.45
CA GLY A 166 9.79 -0.12 16.05
C GLY A 166 8.61 -0.87 15.42
N LEU A 167 8.86 -1.82 14.51
CA LEU A 167 7.87 -2.73 13.98
C LEU A 167 7.97 -4.10 14.66
N LYS A 168 6.90 -4.89 14.60
CA LYS A 168 6.80 -6.19 15.29
C LYS A 168 7.93 -7.17 14.95
N ALA A 169 8.42 -7.17 13.71
CA ALA A 169 9.52 -8.05 13.32
C ALA A 169 10.81 -7.78 14.11
N SER A 170 11.08 -6.52 14.47
CA SER A 170 12.28 -6.18 15.26
C SER A 170 12.20 -6.65 16.71
N GLU A 171 10.99 -6.91 17.22
CA GLU A 171 10.78 -7.51 18.54
C GLU A 171 10.93 -9.04 18.53
N MET A 172 10.68 -9.66 17.37
CA MET A 172 10.66 -11.11 17.18
C MET A 172 11.98 -11.67 16.64
N ASN A 173 12.77 -10.86 15.96
CA ASN A 173 14.02 -11.26 15.31
C ASN A 173 15.20 -10.47 15.87
N SER A 174 16.22 -11.17 16.35
CA SER A 174 17.47 -10.59 16.85
C SER A 174 18.64 -10.79 15.90
N ASP A 175 18.48 -11.63 14.88
CA ASP A 175 19.54 -11.99 13.95
C ASP A 175 19.12 -11.65 12.51
N TRP A 176 19.57 -10.48 12.04
CA TRP A 176 19.26 -9.94 10.72
C TRP A 176 20.22 -10.48 9.66
N MET A 177 20.24 -11.81 9.52
CA MET A 177 21.09 -12.48 8.54
C MET A 177 20.72 -12.08 7.11
N ARG A 178 21.72 -11.72 6.32
CA ARG A 178 21.56 -11.33 4.93
C ARG A 178 21.65 -12.55 4.01
N HIS A 179 20.54 -12.84 3.33
CA HIS A 179 20.43 -13.89 2.33
C HIS A 179 20.46 -13.33 0.90
N PRO A 180 20.92 -14.07 -0.12
CA PRO A 180 20.65 -13.72 -1.51
C PRO A 180 19.16 -13.91 -1.81
N VAL A 181 18.46 -12.81 -2.19
CA VAL A 181 17.02 -12.78 -2.43
C VAL A 181 16.74 -12.62 -3.92
N PHE A 182 16.02 -13.59 -4.48
CA PHE A 182 15.54 -13.59 -5.86
C PHE A 182 14.05 -13.28 -5.89
N HIS A 183 13.70 -12.06 -6.27
CA HIS A 183 12.31 -11.60 -6.34
C HIS A 183 11.85 -11.49 -7.80
N PHE A 184 10.97 -12.39 -8.22
CA PHE A 184 10.40 -12.46 -9.55
C PHE A 184 8.96 -11.93 -9.53
N ASP A 185 8.77 -10.68 -9.96
CA ASP A 185 7.44 -10.12 -10.23
C ASP A 185 6.99 -10.52 -11.64
N MET A 186 5.95 -11.38 -11.72
CA MET A 186 5.40 -11.87 -12.98
C MET A 186 4.26 -10.99 -13.52
N SER A 187 3.91 -9.90 -12.87
CA SER A 187 2.83 -8.99 -13.28
C SER A 187 3.01 -8.40 -14.67
N THR A 188 4.26 -8.26 -15.10
CA THR A 188 4.62 -7.74 -16.43
C THR A 188 4.51 -8.78 -17.57
N ALA A 189 4.34 -10.06 -17.22
CA ALA A 189 4.31 -11.16 -18.19
C ALA A 189 2.89 -11.45 -18.70
N LYS A 190 2.13 -10.41 -19.05
CA LYS A 190 0.77 -10.48 -19.59
C LYS A 190 0.79 -10.31 -21.12
N HIS A 191 -0.22 -10.89 -21.78
CA HIS A 191 -0.41 -10.77 -23.25
C HIS A 191 0.80 -11.17 -24.08
N MET A 192 1.58 -12.14 -23.60
CA MET A 192 2.81 -12.56 -24.25
C MET A 192 2.62 -13.81 -25.11
N THR A 193 3.46 -13.94 -26.14
CA THR A 193 3.71 -15.21 -26.79
C THR A 193 4.70 -16.05 -25.96
N GLU A 194 4.81 -17.35 -26.26
CA GLU A 194 5.76 -18.26 -25.60
C GLU A 194 7.18 -17.70 -25.58
N LEU A 195 7.67 -17.25 -26.75
CA LEU A 195 9.00 -16.68 -26.89
C LEU A 195 9.19 -15.39 -26.08
N GLN A 196 8.14 -14.54 -26.03
CA GLN A 196 8.18 -13.33 -25.22
C GLN A 196 8.21 -13.65 -23.73
N LEU A 197 7.48 -14.67 -23.28
CA LEU A 197 7.52 -15.12 -21.89
C LEU A 197 8.91 -15.62 -21.49
N ILE A 198 9.52 -16.49 -22.31
CA ILE A 198 10.88 -16.99 -22.07
C ILE A 198 11.88 -15.82 -21.98
N ARG A 199 11.79 -14.86 -22.90
CA ARG A 199 12.65 -13.66 -22.90
C ARG A 199 12.42 -12.78 -21.67
N ASN A 200 11.18 -12.61 -21.25
CA ASN A 200 10.86 -11.83 -20.05
C ASN A 200 11.46 -12.47 -18.78
N ILE A 201 11.31 -13.79 -18.65
CA ILE A 201 11.95 -14.54 -17.57
C ILE A 201 13.48 -14.42 -17.68
N GLY A 202 14.02 -14.61 -18.88
CA GLY A 202 15.46 -14.50 -19.16
C GLY A 202 16.03 -13.15 -18.75
N TYR A 203 15.34 -12.05 -19.09
CA TYR A 203 15.72 -10.70 -18.67
C TYR A 203 15.78 -10.52 -17.14
N LYS A 204 14.83 -11.13 -16.42
CA LYS A 204 14.85 -11.10 -14.94
C LYS A 204 16.02 -11.90 -14.36
N LEU A 205 16.40 -12.99 -15.02
CA LEU A 205 17.59 -13.76 -14.63
C LEU A 205 18.89 -12.99 -14.94
N ASP A 206 18.96 -12.30 -16.08
CA ASP A 206 20.14 -11.49 -16.45
C ASP A 206 20.51 -10.50 -15.34
N PHE A 207 19.51 -9.84 -14.74
CA PHE A 207 19.73 -8.90 -13.64
C PHE A 207 20.48 -9.53 -12.45
N TYR A 208 20.09 -10.74 -12.04
CA TYR A 208 20.76 -11.44 -10.95
C TYR A 208 22.08 -12.09 -11.39
N GLU A 209 22.19 -12.51 -12.65
CA GLU A 209 23.44 -13.05 -13.22
C GLU A 209 24.54 -12.01 -13.27
N GLU A 210 24.23 -10.71 -13.39
CA GLU A 210 25.21 -9.62 -13.27
C GLU A 210 25.84 -9.59 -11.88
N GLU A 211 25.07 -9.88 -10.83
CA GLU A 211 25.57 -9.90 -9.44
C GLU A 211 26.24 -11.21 -9.09
N TYR A 212 25.58 -12.35 -9.37
CA TYR A 212 26.07 -13.67 -8.92
C TYR A 212 26.85 -14.44 -9.98
N GLY A 213 26.86 -13.97 -11.21
CA GLY A 213 27.56 -14.61 -12.35
C GLY A 213 26.66 -15.56 -13.13
N ASN A 214 27.06 -15.77 -14.37
CA ASN A 214 26.37 -16.66 -15.29
C ASN A 214 27.29 -17.80 -15.76
N ASP A 215 26.69 -18.85 -16.34
CA ASP A 215 27.40 -19.91 -17.05
C ASP A 215 27.11 -19.81 -18.54
N THR A 216 28.07 -19.33 -19.29
CA THR A 216 27.95 -19.10 -20.75
C THR A 216 27.73 -20.38 -21.57
N ARG A 217 27.88 -21.56 -20.95
CA ARG A 217 27.57 -22.87 -21.59
C ARG A 217 26.10 -23.16 -21.61
N ILE A 218 25.30 -22.50 -20.76
CA ILE A 218 23.85 -22.66 -20.70
C ILE A 218 23.22 -21.75 -21.75
N ALA A 219 22.32 -22.31 -22.56
CA ALA A 219 21.61 -21.54 -23.57
C ALA A 219 20.73 -20.44 -22.92
N ARG A 220 20.64 -19.27 -23.55
CA ARG A 220 19.91 -18.11 -22.99
C ARG A 220 18.41 -18.34 -22.81
N ASP A 221 17.84 -19.22 -23.57
CA ASP A 221 16.41 -19.63 -23.50
C ASP A 221 16.17 -20.79 -22.53
N ASP A 222 17.22 -21.45 -22.02
CA ASP A 222 17.10 -22.46 -20.97
C ASP A 222 16.98 -21.80 -19.59
N VAL A 223 15.82 -21.16 -19.35
CA VAL A 223 15.56 -20.41 -18.12
C VAL A 223 15.55 -21.30 -16.87
N ASN A 224 15.31 -22.61 -17.03
CA ASN A 224 15.36 -23.60 -15.98
C ASN A 224 16.80 -23.82 -15.46
N ALA A 225 17.70 -24.21 -16.37
CA ALA A 225 19.10 -24.45 -16.01
C ALA A 225 19.81 -23.17 -15.54
N ARG A 226 19.41 -22.01 -16.11
CA ARG A 226 19.93 -20.71 -15.66
C ARG A 226 19.53 -20.41 -14.22
N LEU A 227 18.25 -20.60 -13.85
CA LEU A 227 17.77 -20.40 -12.48
C LEU A 227 18.51 -21.33 -11.50
N GLU A 228 18.64 -22.61 -11.84
CA GLU A 228 19.34 -23.58 -11.01
C GLU A 228 20.80 -23.16 -10.76
N ARG A 229 21.52 -22.83 -11.83
CA ARG A 229 22.91 -22.42 -11.75
C ARG A 229 23.09 -21.12 -10.96
N LEU A 230 22.23 -20.14 -11.20
CA LEU A 230 22.25 -18.84 -10.55
C LEU A 230 22.11 -18.97 -9.02
N ILE A 231 21.17 -19.78 -8.54
CA ILE A 231 20.97 -20.00 -7.10
C ILE A 231 22.19 -20.71 -6.48
N MET A 232 22.71 -21.71 -7.14
CA MET A 232 23.93 -22.42 -6.65
C MET A 232 25.13 -21.48 -6.57
N GLU A 233 25.34 -20.60 -7.56
CA GLU A 233 26.44 -19.63 -7.55
C GLU A 233 26.25 -18.57 -6.47
N ALA A 234 25.02 -18.07 -6.26
CA ALA A 234 24.73 -17.12 -5.20
C ALA A 234 25.05 -17.71 -3.82
N VAL A 235 24.59 -18.93 -3.56
CA VAL A 235 24.89 -19.64 -2.31
C VAL A 235 26.38 -19.88 -2.15
N ARG A 236 27.09 -20.28 -3.23
CA ARG A 236 28.54 -20.46 -3.20
C ARG A 236 29.30 -19.16 -2.89
N LYS A 237 28.84 -18.02 -3.43
CA LYS A 237 29.47 -16.70 -3.22
C LYS A 237 29.21 -16.12 -1.84
N THR A 238 27.99 -16.24 -1.35
CA THR A 238 27.59 -15.62 -0.08
C THR A 238 27.83 -16.52 1.14
N GLY A 239 27.89 -17.83 0.96
CA GLY A 239 27.88 -18.83 2.04
C GLY A 239 26.49 -19.04 2.64
N GLU A 240 25.48 -18.24 2.24
CA GLU A 240 24.14 -18.23 2.79
C GLU A 240 23.13 -18.85 1.83
N LYS A 241 22.10 -19.52 2.39
CA LYS A 241 21.00 -20.10 1.61
C LYS A 241 20.17 -18.99 0.96
N ALA A 242 19.72 -19.27 -0.27
CA ALA A 242 18.95 -18.33 -1.06
C ALA A 242 17.47 -18.24 -0.65
N VAL A 243 16.85 -17.12 -0.93
CA VAL A 243 15.42 -16.88 -0.80
C VAL A 243 14.82 -16.61 -2.18
N ILE A 244 13.68 -17.24 -2.48
CA ILE A 244 12.94 -17.03 -3.72
C ILE A 244 11.57 -16.43 -3.39
N ILE A 245 11.24 -15.30 -4.00
CA ILE A 245 9.94 -14.65 -3.90
C ILE A 245 9.36 -14.56 -5.32
N ILE A 246 8.16 -15.11 -5.52
CA ILE A 246 7.46 -15.07 -6.81
C ILE A 246 6.13 -14.36 -6.58
N ASP A 247 6.03 -13.13 -7.10
CA ASP A 247 4.78 -12.37 -7.05
C ASP A 247 4.00 -12.49 -8.34
N GLU A 248 2.67 -12.54 -8.24
CA GLU A 248 1.73 -12.74 -9.34
C GLU A 248 2.11 -13.92 -10.27
N TYR A 249 2.44 -15.09 -9.69
CA TYR A 249 2.89 -16.28 -10.43
C TYR A 249 1.96 -16.69 -11.57
N ASP A 250 0.69 -16.39 -11.44
CA ASP A 250 -0.41 -16.76 -12.34
C ASP A 250 -0.67 -15.73 -13.45
N ALA A 251 -0.05 -14.56 -13.39
CA ALA A 251 -0.27 -13.48 -14.35
C ALA A 251 -0.08 -13.88 -15.82
N PRO A 252 0.96 -14.67 -16.19
CA PRO A 252 1.14 -15.10 -17.58
C PRO A 252 0.01 -15.98 -18.13
N LEU A 253 -0.76 -16.61 -17.24
CA LEU A 253 -1.82 -17.56 -17.61
C LEU A 253 -3.21 -16.95 -17.58
N LEU A 254 -3.41 -15.85 -16.81
CA LEU A 254 -4.72 -15.25 -16.63
C LEU A 254 -5.35 -14.79 -17.94
N ASP A 255 -4.56 -14.22 -18.84
CA ASP A 255 -5.05 -13.68 -20.12
C ASP A 255 -5.34 -14.76 -21.16
N VAL A 256 -4.77 -15.94 -21.00
CA VAL A 256 -4.93 -17.08 -21.94
C VAL A 256 -5.79 -18.21 -21.36
N MET A 257 -6.41 -18.00 -20.20
CA MET A 257 -7.20 -19.06 -19.53
C MET A 257 -8.29 -19.68 -20.40
N ASN A 258 -8.93 -18.86 -21.23
CA ASN A 258 -10.01 -19.29 -22.11
C ASN A 258 -9.52 -19.78 -23.49
N ASP A 259 -8.21 -19.68 -23.78
CA ASP A 259 -7.59 -20.12 -25.02
C ASP A 259 -6.70 -21.34 -24.73
N ARG A 260 -7.26 -22.53 -24.92
CA ARG A 260 -6.59 -23.78 -24.59
C ARG A 260 -5.30 -24.00 -25.41
N GLU A 261 -5.25 -23.51 -26.62
CA GLU A 261 -4.09 -23.66 -27.50
C GLU A 261 -2.90 -22.84 -26.99
N LYS A 262 -3.15 -21.65 -26.44
CA LYS A 262 -2.11 -20.82 -25.82
C LYS A 262 -1.83 -21.21 -24.37
N LEU A 263 -2.85 -21.60 -23.62
CA LEU A 263 -2.72 -21.94 -22.21
C LEU A 263 -1.74 -23.09 -21.96
N LEU A 264 -1.81 -24.15 -22.78
CA LEU A 264 -0.98 -25.35 -22.54
C LEU A 264 0.52 -25.08 -22.69
N PRO A 265 1.00 -24.42 -23.78
CA PRO A 265 2.43 -24.07 -23.90
C PRO A 265 2.90 -23.09 -22.81
N MET A 266 2.13 -22.04 -22.54
CA MET A 266 2.48 -21.07 -21.49
C MET A 266 2.61 -21.73 -20.13
N ARG A 267 1.68 -22.63 -19.79
CA ARG A 267 1.74 -23.42 -18.56
C ARG A 267 2.98 -24.31 -18.50
N GLN A 268 3.38 -24.91 -19.62
CA GLN A 268 4.58 -25.74 -19.67
C GLN A 268 5.86 -24.92 -19.43
N ILE A 269 5.96 -23.71 -19.98
CA ILE A 269 7.07 -22.79 -19.73
C ILE A 269 7.14 -22.45 -18.26
N MET A 270 6.01 -22.07 -17.65
CA MET A 270 5.97 -21.72 -16.23
C MET A 270 6.32 -22.92 -15.34
N ARG A 271 5.82 -24.10 -15.68
CA ARG A 271 6.15 -25.33 -14.97
C ARG A 271 7.66 -25.63 -15.03
N ASN A 272 8.25 -25.52 -16.21
CA ASN A 272 9.69 -25.70 -16.39
C ASN A 272 10.50 -24.70 -15.55
N PHE A 273 10.09 -23.43 -15.57
CA PHE A 273 10.78 -22.38 -14.82
C PHE A 273 10.72 -22.62 -13.29
N TYR A 274 9.62 -23.15 -12.76
CA TYR A 274 9.49 -23.40 -11.32
C TYR A 274 10.02 -24.78 -10.88
N SER A 275 10.25 -25.70 -11.80
CA SER A 275 10.64 -27.07 -11.44
C SER A 275 11.96 -27.19 -10.67
N PRO A 276 13.00 -26.34 -10.90
CA PRO A 276 14.24 -26.40 -10.13
C PRO A 276 14.08 -26.11 -8.64
N ILE A 277 13.01 -25.39 -8.25
CA ILE A 277 12.80 -25.02 -6.84
C ILE A 277 12.77 -26.26 -5.93
N LYS A 278 12.30 -27.39 -6.45
CA LYS A 278 12.27 -28.65 -5.68
C LYS A 278 13.65 -29.27 -5.51
N SER A 279 14.45 -29.32 -6.59
CA SER A 279 15.81 -29.89 -6.54
C SER A 279 16.79 -29.02 -5.76
N LEU A 280 16.50 -27.73 -5.68
CA LEU A 280 17.30 -26.73 -4.96
C LEU A 280 17.03 -26.68 -3.45
N ASP A 281 16.22 -27.57 -2.87
CA ASP A 281 15.90 -27.59 -1.43
C ASP A 281 17.12 -27.40 -0.50
N PRO A 282 18.28 -28.06 -0.74
CA PRO A 282 19.46 -27.88 0.10
C PRO A 282 20.02 -26.44 0.11
N TYR A 283 19.77 -25.68 -0.96
CA TYR A 283 20.25 -24.32 -1.18
C TYR A 283 19.27 -23.23 -0.76
N LEU A 284 18.00 -23.61 -0.42
CA LEU A 284 16.94 -22.64 -0.14
C LEU A 284 16.71 -22.45 1.36
N ARG A 285 16.63 -21.21 1.78
CA ARG A 285 16.19 -20.78 3.11
C ARG A 285 14.67 -20.62 3.16
N PHE A 286 14.10 -19.96 2.16
CA PHE A 286 12.68 -19.65 2.11
C PHE A 286 12.18 -19.47 0.67
N VAL A 287 10.94 -19.88 0.41
CA VAL A 287 10.26 -19.70 -0.87
C VAL A 287 8.87 -19.17 -0.60
N PHE A 288 8.54 -18.01 -1.17
CA PHE A 288 7.23 -17.40 -1.10
C PHE A 288 6.64 -17.25 -2.49
N ILE A 289 5.43 -17.78 -2.70
CA ILE A 289 4.72 -17.71 -3.98
C ILE A 289 3.36 -17.09 -3.73
N THR A 290 3.04 -16.03 -4.49
CA THR A 290 1.74 -15.39 -4.37
C THR A 290 1.08 -15.12 -5.71
N GLY A 291 -0.26 -15.10 -5.71
CA GLY A 291 -1.10 -14.86 -6.87
C GLY A 291 -2.54 -14.58 -6.50
N ILE A 292 -3.43 -14.61 -7.49
CA ILE A 292 -4.86 -14.34 -7.28
C ILE A 292 -5.60 -15.61 -6.90
N ASN A 293 -5.31 -16.73 -7.58
CA ASN A 293 -6.00 -17.99 -7.39
C ASN A 293 -5.02 -19.14 -7.16
N LYS A 294 -5.50 -20.16 -6.43
CA LYS A 294 -4.82 -21.45 -6.41
C LYS A 294 -5.22 -22.24 -7.67
N PHE A 295 -4.41 -22.16 -8.72
CA PHE A 295 -4.64 -22.96 -9.93
C PHE A 295 -4.35 -24.45 -9.71
N ALA A 296 -5.14 -25.11 -8.85
CA ALA A 296 -5.03 -26.55 -8.62
C ALA A 296 -5.20 -27.35 -9.93
N GLN A 297 -6.04 -26.84 -10.84
CA GLN A 297 -6.27 -27.47 -12.14
C GLN A 297 -5.12 -27.29 -13.14
N LEU A 298 -4.26 -26.30 -12.96
CA LEU A 298 -3.16 -26.02 -13.87
C LEU A 298 -1.90 -26.85 -13.59
N SER A 299 -1.86 -27.61 -12.49
CA SER A 299 -0.75 -28.49 -12.09
C SER A 299 0.67 -27.91 -12.21
N ILE A 300 0.80 -26.56 -12.14
CA ILE A 300 2.10 -25.88 -12.19
C ILE A 300 2.96 -26.30 -11.01
N PHE A 301 2.35 -26.44 -9.86
CA PHE A 301 3.02 -26.84 -8.62
C PHE A 301 2.79 -28.31 -8.24
N SER A 302 2.41 -29.16 -9.20
CA SER A 302 2.26 -30.59 -8.92
C SER A 302 3.54 -31.24 -8.39
N GLU A 303 4.68 -30.64 -8.66
CA GLU A 303 5.99 -31.08 -8.21
C GLU A 303 6.41 -30.46 -6.85
N LEU A 304 5.80 -29.32 -6.47
CA LEU A 304 6.02 -28.62 -5.18
C LEU A 304 4.99 -29.08 -4.14
N ASN A 305 5.00 -30.36 -3.81
CA ASN A 305 4.05 -30.96 -2.84
C ASN A 305 4.33 -30.55 -1.38
N ASN A 306 5.47 -29.93 -1.11
CA ASN A 306 5.88 -29.36 0.18
C ASN A 306 5.41 -27.90 0.41
N LEU A 307 4.69 -27.31 -0.53
CA LEU A 307 4.23 -25.92 -0.47
C LEU A 307 3.09 -25.77 0.56
N LYS A 308 3.34 -25.05 1.66
CA LYS A 308 2.33 -24.74 2.66
C LYS A 308 1.39 -23.65 2.16
N ASN A 309 0.15 -24.00 1.92
CA ASN A 309 -0.87 -23.03 1.55
C ASN A 309 -1.47 -22.40 2.80
N ILE A 310 -1.20 -21.10 3.00
CA ILE A 310 -1.70 -20.30 4.13
C ILE A 310 -2.96 -19.50 3.80
N SER A 311 -3.46 -19.56 2.55
CA SER A 311 -4.54 -18.72 2.07
C SER A 311 -5.85 -18.83 2.87
N MET A 312 -6.14 -20.04 3.37
CA MET A 312 -7.36 -20.35 4.12
C MET A 312 -7.08 -20.67 5.60
N MET A 313 -5.91 -20.31 6.11
CA MET A 313 -5.55 -20.52 7.51
C MET A 313 -6.01 -19.32 8.35
N PRO A 314 -6.78 -19.54 9.44
CA PRO A 314 -7.32 -18.45 10.27
C PRO A 314 -6.26 -17.50 10.80
N GLU A 315 -5.12 -18.05 11.24
CA GLU A 315 -3.98 -17.29 11.77
C GLU A 315 -3.35 -16.32 10.77
N TYR A 316 -3.52 -16.55 9.46
CA TYR A 316 -3.01 -15.67 8.39
C TYR A 316 -4.11 -14.92 7.64
N SER A 317 -5.34 -14.87 8.17
CA SER A 317 -6.45 -14.15 7.52
C SER A 317 -6.12 -12.68 7.31
N ALA A 318 -5.51 -12.04 8.30
CA ALA A 318 -5.13 -10.61 8.31
C ALA A 318 -3.71 -10.32 7.78
N ILE A 319 -2.99 -11.30 7.23
CA ILE A 319 -1.62 -11.10 6.69
C ILE A 319 -1.58 -10.06 5.57
N CYS A 320 -2.64 -9.99 4.77
CA CYS A 320 -2.91 -8.96 3.78
C CYS A 320 -4.28 -8.35 4.06
N GLY A 321 -4.45 -7.07 3.71
CA GLY A 321 -5.66 -6.33 4.05
C GLY A 321 -5.58 -5.66 5.42
N ILE A 322 -6.70 -5.13 5.89
CA ILE A 322 -6.78 -4.41 7.16
C ILE A 322 -7.94 -4.98 7.96
N SER A 323 -7.69 -5.36 9.21
CA SER A 323 -8.71 -5.85 10.12
C SER A 323 -9.40 -4.71 10.87
N GLN A 324 -10.57 -4.96 11.47
CA GLN A 324 -11.28 -3.97 12.29
C GLN A 324 -10.40 -3.43 13.44
N PRO A 325 -9.70 -4.27 14.24
CA PRO A 325 -8.82 -3.77 15.29
C PRO A 325 -7.67 -2.91 14.78
N GLU A 326 -7.12 -3.22 13.60
CA GLU A 326 -6.06 -2.41 12.98
C GLU A 326 -6.59 -1.06 12.52
N LEU A 327 -7.79 -1.00 11.95
CA LEU A 327 -8.45 0.25 11.58
C LEU A 327 -8.67 1.14 12.80
N GLU A 328 -9.20 0.61 13.90
CA GLU A 328 -9.51 1.37 15.10
C GLU A 328 -8.27 1.84 15.87
N ASN A 329 -7.19 1.04 15.88
CA ASN A 329 -6.01 1.33 16.67
C ASN A 329 -4.90 2.04 15.88
N ARG A 330 -4.69 1.66 14.61
CA ARG A 330 -3.56 2.17 13.79
C ARG A 330 -3.96 3.28 12.84
N LEU A 331 -5.25 3.35 12.49
CA LEU A 331 -5.80 4.36 11.56
C LEU A 331 -6.78 5.30 12.26
N LYS A 332 -6.66 5.44 13.57
CA LYS A 332 -7.53 6.29 14.38
C LYS A 332 -7.49 7.76 13.94
N GLU A 333 -6.29 8.32 13.74
CA GLU A 333 -6.11 9.70 13.26
C GLU A 333 -6.73 9.90 11.87
N PRO A 334 -6.45 9.06 10.85
CA PRO A 334 -7.16 9.11 9.56
C PRO A 334 -8.69 9.09 9.66
N VAL A 335 -9.24 8.24 10.54
CA VAL A 335 -10.69 8.15 10.78
C VAL A 335 -11.23 9.44 11.39
N GLN A 336 -10.50 10.01 12.36
CA GLN A 336 -10.87 11.27 13.00
C GLN A 336 -10.85 12.44 12.02
N GLU A 337 -9.79 12.58 11.21
CA GLU A 337 -9.72 13.60 10.17
C GLU A 337 -10.87 13.49 9.14
N MET A 338 -11.24 12.25 8.78
CA MET A 338 -12.38 12.00 7.90
C MET A 338 -13.70 12.39 8.56
N ALA A 339 -13.89 12.07 9.85
CA ALA A 339 -15.07 12.44 10.62
C ALA A 339 -15.25 13.95 10.72
N GLU A 340 -14.17 14.68 10.98
CA GLU A 340 -14.16 16.14 11.01
C GLU A 340 -14.54 16.76 9.64
N ARG A 341 -14.00 16.21 8.55
CA ARG A 341 -14.31 16.67 7.20
C ARG A 341 -15.76 16.41 6.81
N LEU A 342 -16.30 15.25 7.14
CA LEU A 342 -17.68 14.86 6.83
C LEU A 342 -18.70 15.43 7.81
N LEU A 343 -18.25 16.07 8.90
CA LEU A 343 -19.10 16.60 9.98
C LEU A 343 -19.98 15.52 10.64
N VAL A 344 -19.43 14.33 10.81
CA VAL A 344 -20.09 13.18 11.46
C VAL A 344 -19.23 12.64 12.61
N SER A 345 -19.76 11.70 13.40
CA SER A 345 -18.96 11.03 14.44
C SER A 345 -17.99 10.00 13.85
N CYS A 346 -16.90 9.69 14.56
CA CYS A 346 -15.98 8.60 14.19
C CYS A 346 -16.71 7.26 14.05
N ASP A 347 -17.70 6.97 14.91
CA ASP A 347 -18.51 5.75 14.84
C ASP A 347 -19.32 5.68 13.54
N GLU A 348 -19.81 6.83 13.04
CA GLU A 348 -20.50 6.87 11.76
C GLU A 348 -19.54 6.60 10.61
N VAL A 349 -18.33 7.19 10.64
CA VAL A 349 -17.28 6.91 9.64
C VAL A 349 -16.94 5.42 9.64
N LEU A 350 -16.69 4.81 10.81
CA LEU A 350 -16.38 3.39 10.92
C LEU A 350 -17.52 2.51 10.36
N ARG A 351 -18.78 2.85 10.64
CA ARG A 351 -19.94 2.14 10.07
C ARG A 351 -19.99 2.24 8.54
N GLN A 352 -19.72 3.43 7.97
CA GLN A 352 -19.70 3.64 6.53
C GLN A 352 -18.53 2.90 5.87
N LEU A 353 -17.32 2.96 6.44
CA LEU A 353 -16.16 2.21 5.95
C LEU A 353 -16.43 0.71 5.98
N LYS A 354 -17.00 0.19 7.07
CA LYS A 354 -17.38 -1.22 7.21
C LYS A 354 -18.36 -1.64 6.12
N ARG A 355 -19.42 -0.89 5.94
CA ARG A 355 -20.45 -1.18 4.94
C ARG A 355 -19.93 -1.23 3.50
N ASN A 356 -18.93 -0.40 3.17
CA ASN A 356 -18.48 -0.21 1.78
C ASN A 356 -17.22 -1.01 1.43
N TYR A 357 -16.33 -1.29 2.40
CA TYR A 357 -15.00 -1.83 2.10
C TYR A 357 -14.63 -3.08 2.88
N ASP A 358 -15.45 -3.49 3.86
CA ASP A 358 -15.32 -4.75 4.60
C ASP A 358 -16.02 -5.91 3.89
N GLY A 359 -15.89 -7.12 4.43
CA GLY A 359 -16.62 -8.31 3.99
C GLY A 359 -15.79 -9.32 3.21
N TYR A 360 -14.46 -9.15 3.13
CA TYR A 360 -13.60 -10.22 2.63
C TYR A 360 -13.34 -11.23 3.71
N HIS A 361 -13.91 -12.42 3.54
CA HIS A 361 -13.83 -13.54 4.48
C HIS A 361 -13.00 -14.66 3.88
N PHE A 362 -11.83 -14.96 4.46
CA PHE A 362 -10.89 -15.91 3.85
C PHE A 362 -11.02 -17.34 4.39
N CYS A 363 -11.65 -17.53 5.55
CA CYS A 363 -11.96 -18.87 6.10
C CYS A 363 -13.10 -18.78 7.14
N ALA A 364 -13.75 -19.90 7.39
CA ALA A 364 -14.99 -19.97 8.19
C ALA A 364 -14.91 -19.35 9.60
N ASN A 365 -13.72 -19.31 10.20
CA ASN A 365 -13.51 -18.81 11.57
C ASN A 365 -12.56 -17.60 11.60
N SER A 366 -12.48 -16.82 10.52
CA SER A 366 -11.67 -15.59 10.49
C SER A 366 -12.55 -14.37 10.69
N GLU A 367 -11.92 -13.28 11.10
CA GLU A 367 -12.51 -11.95 11.03
C GLU A 367 -12.69 -11.50 9.57
N ASP A 368 -13.60 -10.55 9.37
CA ASP A 368 -13.74 -9.86 8.10
C ASP A 368 -12.59 -8.90 7.89
N ILE A 369 -12.14 -8.78 6.63
CA ILE A 369 -10.98 -8.00 6.25
C ILE A 369 -11.38 -6.92 5.24
N TYR A 370 -10.97 -5.69 5.51
CA TYR A 370 -11.13 -4.57 4.60
C TYR A 370 -10.20 -4.68 3.39
N ASN A 371 -10.72 -4.31 2.22
CA ASN A 371 -9.87 -4.08 1.06
C ASN A 371 -8.95 -2.87 1.33
N PRO A 372 -7.63 -3.07 1.44
CA PRO A 372 -6.71 -1.99 1.85
C PRO A 372 -6.63 -0.86 0.83
N TYR A 373 -6.73 -1.17 -0.48
CA TYR A 373 -6.71 -0.15 -1.52
C TYR A 373 -7.90 0.80 -1.40
N SER A 374 -9.11 0.25 -1.29
CA SER A 374 -10.32 1.07 -1.16
C SER A 374 -10.34 1.85 0.15
N LEU A 375 -9.96 1.22 1.25
CA LEU A 375 -9.92 1.85 2.57
C LEU A 375 -8.93 3.01 2.63
N ILE A 376 -7.70 2.80 2.18
CA ILE A 376 -6.64 3.84 2.21
C ILE A 376 -6.99 5.01 1.29
N ASN A 377 -7.56 4.75 0.10
CA ASN A 377 -8.03 5.83 -0.77
C ASN A 377 -9.18 6.63 -0.12
N ALA A 378 -10.14 5.95 0.52
CA ALA A 378 -11.24 6.62 1.22
C ALA A 378 -10.75 7.54 2.36
N LEU A 379 -9.78 7.06 3.15
CA LEU A 379 -9.17 7.84 4.22
C LEU A 379 -8.33 9.00 3.69
N SER A 380 -7.61 8.80 2.57
CA SER A 380 -6.85 9.86 1.91
C SER A 380 -7.72 10.96 1.34
N ASP A 381 -8.75 10.58 0.56
CA ASP A 381 -9.67 11.53 -0.10
C ASP A 381 -10.70 12.09 0.90
N LYS A 382 -10.86 11.41 2.06
CA LYS A 382 -11.90 11.70 3.07
C LYS A 382 -13.31 11.64 2.47
N GLU A 383 -13.52 10.63 1.59
CA GLU A 383 -14.77 10.39 0.87
C GLU A 383 -15.07 8.90 0.73
N ILE A 384 -16.35 8.53 0.72
CA ILE A 384 -16.81 7.16 0.45
C ILE A 384 -17.16 7.04 -1.04
N LYS A 385 -16.36 6.26 -1.78
CA LYS A 385 -16.52 6.02 -3.24
C LYS A 385 -16.26 4.56 -3.58
N ASN A 386 -16.67 4.12 -4.76
CA ASN A 386 -16.41 2.78 -5.27
C ASN A 386 -15.00 2.67 -5.91
N PHE A 387 -13.94 2.93 -5.14
CA PHE A 387 -12.55 2.96 -5.61
C PHE A 387 -12.11 1.68 -6.34
N TRP A 388 -12.70 0.53 -6.01
CA TRP A 388 -12.36 -0.73 -6.65
C TRP A 388 -12.85 -0.81 -8.11
N PHE A 389 -14.05 -0.26 -8.40
CA PHE A 389 -14.65 -0.27 -9.73
C PHE A 389 -13.89 0.57 -10.75
N ASP A 390 -13.34 1.71 -10.33
CA ASP A 390 -12.63 2.63 -11.22
C ASP A 390 -11.37 2.02 -11.84
N THR A 391 -10.91 0.89 -11.30
CA THR A 391 -9.62 0.31 -11.62
C THR A 391 -9.64 -1.22 -11.69
N GLY A 392 -10.77 -1.86 -11.35
CA GLY A 392 -11.00 -3.30 -11.48
C GLY A 392 -11.49 -3.63 -12.89
N THR A 393 -10.92 -4.65 -13.54
CA THR A 393 -11.45 -5.15 -14.80
C THR A 393 -12.69 -6.00 -14.48
N PRO A 394 -13.93 -5.57 -14.82
CA PRO A 394 -15.16 -6.31 -14.52
C PRO A 394 -15.20 -7.72 -15.12
N THR A 395 -14.42 -7.94 -16.17
CA THR A 395 -14.31 -9.21 -16.93
C THR A 395 -13.93 -10.40 -16.04
N TYR A 396 -13.27 -10.16 -14.89
CA TYR A 396 -12.84 -11.25 -14.02
C TYR A 396 -13.96 -11.79 -13.12
N LEU A 397 -14.91 -10.93 -12.73
CA LEU A 397 -16.07 -11.35 -11.92
C LEU A 397 -17.04 -12.23 -12.73
N SER A 398 -17.12 -12.03 -14.05
CA SER A 398 -17.94 -12.88 -14.92
C SER A 398 -17.38 -14.29 -15.07
N LEU A 399 -16.08 -14.51 -14.86
CA LEU A 399 -15.43 -15.81 -14.96
C LEU A 399 -15.63 -16.68 -13.72
N ILE A 400 -15.82 -16.06 -12.54
CA ILE A 400 -16.07 -16.80 -11.28
C ILE A 400 -17.46 -17.42 -11.29
N HIS A 401 -18.44 -16.80 -11.93
CA HIS A 401 -19.82 -17.31 -12.03
C HIS A 401 -20.06 -18.37 -13.11
N ILE A 402 -19.06 -18.68 -13.95
CA ILE A 402 -19.19 -19.71 -15.03
C ILE A 402 -18.69 -21.09 -14.55
N SER A 403 -18.08 -21.18 -13.37
CA SER A 403 -17.47 -22.43 -12.86
C SER A 403 -18.28 -23.14 -11.74
N GLU A 404 -19.58 -22.79 -11.55
CA GLU A 404 -20.52 -23.56 -10.73
C GLU A 404 -21.42 -24.48 -11.57
#